data_c4abae5d98f367c898b91bdd16ea76a7
#
_entry.id   c4abae5d98f367c898b91bdd16ea76a7
#
_cell.length_a   1.000
_cell.length_b   1.000
_cell.length_c   1.000
_cell.angle_alpha   90.00
_cell.angle_beta   90.00
_cell.angle_gamma   90.00
#
_symmetry.space_group_name_H-M   'P 1'
#
loop_
_entity.id
_entity.type
_entity.pdbx_description
1 polymer ?
#
loop_
_entity_poly.entity_id
_entity_poly.type
_entity_poly.pdbx_seq_one_letter_code
_entity_poly.pdbx_strand_id
1 'polypeptide(L)'
;MLRNTLRNAPATASIAAICTLVFLAAALQARSLTDVVWDSAVGADTILYGPEIAGPGYLRTLTSGFLHLDITHLFVNMFMLVFVGAEVERFVGTGPFVLAYLAGVLWASTSVLAFSFSTPTAGASGALYTLMAVLIAIAYRRRTDLRAPLILVGVNVAYTLLSPGTVSLWGHLGGLAAGAGMAWPLTSRSMRTRWATGAVALVLACVTIWLLTMPSTVPVH
;
A
#
# COMPACT_ATOMS: atom_id res chain seq x y z
N MET A 1 2.81 2.26 -25.72
CA MET A 1 1.98 2.96 -24.71
C MET A 1 2.62 2.89 -23.32
N LEU A 2 2.93 1.73 -22.78
CA LEU A 2 3.53 1.53 -21.44
C LEU A 2 4.82 2.33 -21.20
N ARG A 3 5.77 2.28 -22.15
CA ARG A 3 7.04 3.01 -22.08
C ARG A 3 6.86 4.53 -21.92
N ASN A 4 5.84 5.11 -22.55
CA ASN A 4 5.55 6.54 -22.41
C ASN A 4 4.85 6.88 -21.09
N THR A 5 4.05 5.95 -20.54
CA THR A 5 3.39 6.12 -19.24
C THR A 5 4.41 6.16 -18.11
N LEU A 6 5.41 5.29 -18.13
CA LEU A 6 6.43 5.18 -17.08
C LEU A 6 7.57 6.20 -17.22
N ARG A 7 7.82 6.75 -18.41
CA ARG A 7 8.91 7.72 -18.64
C ARG A 7 8.82 8.96 -17.75
N ASN A 8 7.60 9.36 -17.36
CA ASN A 8 7.35 10.51 -16.48
C ASN A 8 6.79 10.08 -15.11
N ALA A 9 7.03 8.85 -14.71
CA ALA A 9 6.63 8.29 -13.43
C ALA A 9 7.71 7.31 -12.91
N PRO A 10 8.92 7.81 -12.61
CA PRO A 10 10.05 6.96 -12.26
C PRO A 10 9.85 6.20 -10.94
N ALA A 11 9.19 6.78 -9.94
CA ALA A 11 8.95 6.09 -8.68
C ALA A 11 7.93 4.95 -8.87
N THR A 12 6.88 5.14 -9.66
CA THR A 12 5.95 4.08 -10.04
C THR A 12 6.68 2.91 -10.70
N ALA A 13 7.58 3.21 -11.66
CA ALA A 13 8.39 2.18 -12.32
C ALA A 13 9.33 1.47 -11.34
N SER A 14 9.98 2.21 -10.45
CA SER A 14 10.89 1.65 -9.44
C SER A 14 10.17 0.75 -8.45
N ILE A 15 9.01 1.18 -7.93
CA ILE A 15 8.20 0.38 -7.01
C ILE A 15 7.71 -0.91 -7.69
N ALA A 16 7.23 -0.81 -8.94
CA ALA A 16 6.82 -1.99 -9.69
C ALA A 16 7.99 -2.97 -9.91
N ALA A 17 9.18 -2.46 -10.21
CA ALA A 17 10.38 -3.26 -10.35
C ALA A 17 10.77 -3.93 -9.02
N ILE A 18 10.73 -3.20 -7.89
CA ILE A 18 11.02 -3.75 -6.56
C ILE A 18 10.03 -4.87 -6.22
N CYS A 19 8.72 -4.67 -6.37
CA CYS A 19 7.71 -5.70 -6.13
C CYS A 19 7.96 -6.94 -6.99
N THR A 20 8.27 -6.75 -8.28
CA THR A 20 8.58 -7.85 -9.20
C THR A 20 9.84 -8.60 -8.77
N LEU A 21 10.91 -7.90 -8.38
CA LEU A 21 12.15 -8.54 -7.92
C LEU A 21 11.97 -9.30 -6.60
N VAL A 22 11.21 -8.74 -5.64
CA VAL A 22 10.87 -9.42 -4.38
C VAL A 22 10.06 -10.69 -4.67
N PHE A 23 9.07 -10.60 -5.55
CA PHE A 23 8.28 -11.76 -5.97
C PHE A 23 9.15 -12.84 -6.63
N LEU A 24 10.02 -12.45 -7.56
CA LEU A 24 10.91 -13.40 -8.23
C LEU A 24 11.86 -14.08 -7.25
N ALA A 25 12.41 -13.34 -6.28
CA ALA A 25 13.26 -13.91 -5.24
C ALA A 25 12.50 -14.94 -4.38
N ALA A 26 11.28 -14.61 -3.95
CA ALA A 26 10.43 -15.53 -3.19
C ALA A 26 10.01 -16.74 -4.02
N ALA A 27 9.61 -16.55 -5.28
CA ALA A 27 9.20 -17.62 -6.19
C ALA A 27 10.34 -18.61 -6.52
N LEU A 28 11.58 -18.10 -6.68
CA LEU A 28 12.76 -18.94 -6.88
C LEU A 28 13.06 -19.79 -5.63
N GLN A 29 12.92 -19.25 -4.44
CA GLN A 29 13.09 -19.99 -3.18
C GLN A 29 12.00 -21.04 -3.01
N ALA A 30 10.74 -20.65 -3.19
CA ALA A 30 9.57 -21.52 -3.06
C ALA A 30 9.45 -22.54 -4.22
N ARG A 31 10.14 -22.32 -5.34
CA ARG A 31 9.97 -23.10 -6.59
C ARG A 31 8.51 -23.15 -7.06
N SER A 32 7.76 -22.09 -6.79
CA SER A 32 6.33 -21.93 -7.06
C SER A 32 6.03 -20.52 -7.58
N LEU A 33 4.96 -20.37 -8.36
CA LEU A 33 4.40 -19.09 -8.77
C LEU A 33 3.02 -18.82 -8.13
N THR A 34 2.45 -19.83 -7.49
CA THR A 34 1.08 -19.79 -6.94
C THR A 34 1.06 -19.78 -5.41
N ASP A 35 2.15 -20.17 -4.77
CA ASP A 35 2.34 -20.04 -3.33
C ASP A 35 3.82 -19.76 -3.08
N VAL A 36 4.17 -18.50 -2.95
CA VAL A 36 5.56 -18.08 -2.87
C VAL A 36 5.98 -17.66 -1.45
N VAL A 37 5.02 -17.48 -0.54
CA VAL A 37 5.28 -16.87 0.76
C VAL A 37 5.74 -17.91 1.77
N TRP A 38 4.99 -19.02 1.89
CA TRP A 38 5.17 -19.97 2.98
C TRP A 38 6.43 -20.83 2.83
N ASP A 39 6.85 -21.07 1.58
CA ASP A 39 8.02 -21.89 1.25
C ASP A 39 9.25 -21.05 0.88
N SER A 40 9.28 -19.74 1.27
CA SER A 40 10.42 -18.87 1.04
C SER A 40 10.82 -18.08 2.28
N ALA A 41 12.13 -17.94 2.52
CA ALA A 41 12.64 -17.06 3.58
C ALA A 41 12.24 -15.60 3.32
N VAL A 42 12.25 -15.15 2.05
CA VAL A 42 11.79 -13.81 1.68
C VAL A 42 10.34 -13.59 2.13
N GLY A 43 9.46 -14.55 1.88
CA GLY A 43 8.06 -14.48 2.32
C GLY A 43 7.93 -14.48 3.83
N ALA A 44 8.54 -15.46 4.50
CA ALA A 44 8.50 -15.62 5.95
C ALA A 44 9.03 -14.38 6.70
N ASP A 45 10.10 -13.74 6.18
CA ASP A 45 10.73 -12.59 6.84
C ASP A 45 10.04 -11.26 6.54
N THR A 46 9.23 -11.17 5.48
CA THR A 46 8.66 -9.89 5.01
C THR A 46 7.14 -9.78 5.14
N ILE A 47 6.41 -10.89 5.33
CA ILE A 47 4.96 -10.86 5.54
C ILE A 47 4.61 -10.13 6.84
N LEU A 48 3.56 -9.30 6.82
CA LEU A 48 3.03 -8.67 8.02
C LEU A 48 2.30 -9.72 8.86
N TYR A 49 2.77 -9.93 10.08
CA TYR A 49 2.14 -10.82 11.05
C TYR A 49 2.33 -10.21 12.45
N GLY A 50 1.25 -9.78 13.08
CA GLY A 50 1.29 -9.04 14.35
C GLY A 50 2.13 -9.68 15.46
N PRO A 51 2.01 -11.00 15.73
CA PRO A 51 2.80 -11.68 16.75
C PRO A 51 4.33 -11.59 16.55
N GLU A 52 4.80 -11.29 15.33
CA GLU A 52 6.21 -11.14 15.02
C GLU A 52 6.69 -9.68 14.95
N ILE A 53 5.83 -8.71 15.32
CA ILE A 53 6.19 -7.29 15.33
C ILE A 53 6.93 -6.95 16.63
N ALA A 54 8.23 -7.25 16.65
CA ALA A 54 9.15 -6.86 17.73
C ALA A 54 10.56 -6.70 17.14
N GLY A 55 11.35 -5.75 17.65
CA GLY A 55 12.72 -5.54 17.17
C GLY A 55 12.78 -5.39 15.63
N PRO A 56 13.54 -6.23 14.91
CA PRO A 56 13.60 -6.18 13.43
C PRO A 56 12.24 -6.44 12.75
N GLY A 57 11.30 -7.10 13.43
CA GLY A 57 9.96 -7.39 12.92
C GLY A 57 9.13 -6.16 12.58
N TYR A 58 9.45 -4.98 13.13
CA TYR A 58 8.82 -3.72 12.72
C TYR A 58 8.97 -3.43 11.22
N LEU A 59 10.04 -3.91 10.59
CA LEU A 59 10.23 -3.75 9.14
C LEU A 59 9.14 -4.44 8.32
N ARG A 60 8.48 -5.49 8.84
CA ARG A 60 7.37 -6.19 8.21
C ARG A 60 6.20 -5.28 7.88
N THR A 61 5.99 -4.22 8.69
CA THR A 61 4.94 -3.22 8.42
C THR A 61 5.14 -2.48 7.11
N LEU A 62 6.39 -2.40 6.64
CA LEU A 62 6.74 -1.77 5.37
C LEU A 62 6.99 -2.82 4.28
N THR A 63 7.78 -3.86 4.57
CA THR A 63 8.23 -4.84 3.57
C THR A 63 7.07 -5.67 3.01
N SER A 64 6.05 -5.95 3.81
CA SER A 64 4.83 -6.65 3.37
C SER A 64 4.13 -5.95 2.21
N GLY A 65 4.23 -4.62 2.10
CA GLY A 65 3.67 -3.85 0.98
C GLY A 65 4.39 -4.07 -0.36
N PHE A 66 5.49 -4.81 -0.39
CA PHE A 66 6.24 -5.17 -1.60
C PHE A 66 6.20 -6.68 -1.89
N LEU A 67 5.72 -7.49 -0.95
CA LEU A 67 5.54 -8.93 -1.08
C LEU A 67 4.21 -9.24 -1.77
N HIS A 68 4.16 -10.28 -2.59
CA HIS A 68 2.94 -10.77 -3.26
C HIS A 68 2.82 -12.28 -3.11
N LEU A 69 1.60 -12.78 -2.88
CA LEU A 69 1.33 -14.18 -2.54
C LEU A 69 1.50 -15.13 -3.73
N ASP A 70 1.12 -14.64 -4.93
CA ASP A 70 1.13 -15.40 -6.18
C ASP A 70 1.27 -14.47 -7.39
N ILE A 71 1.46 -15.06 -8.57
CA ILE A 71 1.67 -14.31 -9.82
C ILE A 71 0.45 -13.48 -10.24
N THR A 72 -0.77 -13.93 -9.96
CA THR A 72 -2.00 -13.20 -10.29
C THR A 72 -2.12 -11.97 -9.41
N HIS A 73 -1.85 -12.12 -8.09
CA HIS A 73 -1.81 -11.03 -7.13
C HIS A 73 -0.78 -9.96 -7.53
N LEU A 74 0.45 -10.38 -7.89
CA LEU A 74 1.46 -9.47 -8.42
C LEU A 74 0.96 -8.74 -9.67
N PHE A 75 0.46 -9.49 -10.66
CA PHE A 75 0.04 -8.92 -11.94
C PHE A 75 -1.03 -7.85 -11.77
N VAL A 76 -2.09 -8.14 -11.01
CA VAL A 76 -3.18 -7.19 -10.77
C VAL A 76 -2.68 -5.94 -10.05
N ASN A 77 -1.85 -6.10 -9.01
CA ASN A 77 -1.28 -4.96 -8.29
C ASN A 77 -0.37 -4.10 -9.19
N MET A 78 0.50 -4.72 -9.97
CA MET A 78 1.40 -3.96 -10.87
C MET A 78 0.63 -3.28 -11.99
N PHE A 79 -0.40 -3.93 -12.54
CA PHE A 79 -1.29 -3.30 -13.51
C PHE A 79 -1.93 -2.03 -12.92
N MET A 80 -2.53 -2.15 -11.73
CA MET A 80 -3.15 -1.01 -11.05
C MET A 80 -2.13 0.08 -10.70
N LEU A 81 -0.94 -0.31 -10.21
CA LEU A 81 0.13 0.62 -9.88
C LEU A 81 0.58 1.43 -11.10
N VAL A 82 0.76 0.80 -12.26
CA VAL A 82 1.18 1.49 -13.48
C VAL A 82 0.15 2.52 -13.93
N PHE A 83 -1.14 2.19 -13.86
CA PHE A 83 -2.19 3.12 -14.33
C PHE A 83 -2.51 4.19 -13.29
N VAL A 84 -2.81 3.80 -12.06
CA VAL A 84 -3.19 4.73 -10.99
C VAL A 84 -1.96 5.47 -10.45
N GLY A 85 -0.88 4.74 -10.16
CA GLY A 85 0.34 5.30 -9.59
C GLY A 85 0.98 6.33 -10.51
N ALA A 86 1.15 6.01 -11.79
CA ALA A 86 1.75 6.96 -12.73
C ALA A 86 0.91 8.23 -12.90
N GLU A 87 -0.42 8.14 -12.85
CA GLU A 87 -1.29 9.32 -12.93
C GLU A 87 -1.17 10.18 -11.68
N VAL A 88 -1.14 9.56 -10.50
CA VAL A 88 -0.94 10.28 -9.22
C VAL A 88 0.46 10.89 -9.18
N GLU A 89 1.52 10.13 -9.50
CA GLU A 89 2.90 10.62 -9.47
C GLU A 89 3.10 11.84 -10.37
N ARG A 90 2.59 11.81 -11.61
CA ARG A 90 2.66 12.95 -12.53
C ARG A 90 1.96 14.20 -12.00
N PHE A 91 0.92 14.04 -11.21
CA PHE A 91 0.19 15.18 -10.64
C PHE A 91 0.86 15.73 -9.38
N VAL A 92 1.21 14.87 -8.43
CA VAL A 92 1.71 15.31 -7.12
C VAL A 92 3.22 15.54 -7.09
N GLY A 93 3.96 14.95 -8.05
CA GLY A 93 5.43 14.92 -8.11
C GLY A 93 6.00 13.68 -7.46
N THR A 94 7.18 13.24 -7.91
CA THR A 94 7.81 11.96 -7.52
C THR A 94 8.04 11.85 -6.01
N GLY A 95 8.61 12.87 -5.36
CA GLY A 95 8.89 12.82 -3.92
C GLY A 95 7.63 12.70 -3.05
N PRO A 96 6.64 13.60 -3.18
CA PRO A 96 5.36 13.48 -2.47
C PRO A 96 4.62 12.17 -2.77
N PHE A 97 4.72 11.64 -4.00
CA PHE A 97 4.16 10.35 -4.37
C PHE A 97 4.79 9.20 -3.57
N VAL A 98 6.13 9.15 -3.49
CA VAL A 98 6.84 8.13 -2.70
C VAL A 98 6.40 8.16 -1.25
N LEU A 99 6.35 9.34 -0.63
CA LEU A 99 5.90 9.47 0.76
C LEU A 99 4.45 9.02 0.93
N ALA A 100 3.55 9.38 0.00
CA ALA A 100 2.15 8.96 0.06
C ALA A 100 1.99 7.44 -0.13
N TYR A 101 2.76 6.83 -1.03
CA TYR A 101 2.77 5.38 -1.23
C TYR A 101 3.22 4.65 0.05
N LEU A 102 4.37 5.06 0.62
CA LEU A 102 4.90 4.46 1.85
C LEU A 102 3.97 4.69 3.05
N ALA A 103 3.39 5.88 3.18
CA ALA A 103 2.38 6.15 4.19
C ALA A 103 1.15 5.24 3.99
N GLY A 104 0.70 5.03 2.75
CA GLY A 104 -0.39 4.11 2.42
C GLY A 104 -0.10 2.67 2.84
N VAL A 105 1.12 2.17 2.59
CA VAL A 105 1.57 0.85 3.08
C VAL A 105 1.48 0.79 4.60
N LEU A 106 2.04 1.77 5.30
CA LEU A 106 2.09 1.76 6.77
C LEU A 106 0.70 1.92 7.40
N TRP A 107 -0.19 2.75 6.85
CA TRP A 107 -1.57 2.87 7.33
C TRP A 107 -2.41 1.62 7.08
N ALA A 108 -2.19 0.93 5.96
CA ALA A 108 -2.76 -0.39 5.72
C ALA A 108 -2.29 -1.39 6.80
N SER A 109 -0.97 -1.43 7.07
CA SER A 109 -0.39 -2.25 8.13
C SER A 109 -0.93 -1.88 9.52
N THR A 110 -1.05 -0.58 9.82
CA THR A 110 -1.67 -0.08 11.06
C THR A 110 -3.08 -0.65 11.25
N SER A 111 -3.90 -0.60 10.20
CA SER A 111 -5.27 -1.11 10.25
C SER A 111 -5.33 -2.63 10.43
N VAL A 112 -4.44 -3.38 9.77
CA VAL A 112 -4.32 -4.83 9.96
C VAL A 112 -3.91 -5.16 11.40
N LEU A 113 -2.91 -4.48 11.94
CA LEU A 113 -2.47 -4.68 13.33
C LEU A 113 -3.55 -4.35 14.35
N ALA A 114 -4.40 -3.35 14.08
CA ALA A 114 -5.49 -2.96 14.97
C ALA A 114 -6.68 -3.92 14.94
N PHE A 115 -7.01 -4.50 13.77
CA PHE A 115 -8.29 -5.22 13.58
C PHE A 115 -8.14 -6.68 13.13
N SER A 116 -6.95 -7.11 12.74
CA SER A 116 -6.62 -8.45 12.23
C SER A 116 -5.22 -8.88 12.63
N PHE A 117 -4.83 -8.63 13.88
CA PHE A 117 -3.46 -8.75 14.40
C PHE A 117 -2.79 -10.09 14.05
N SER A 118 -3.53 -11.19 14.14
CA SER A 118 -3.00 -12.55 13.88
C SER A 118 -3.25 -13.05 12.45
N THR A 119 -3.59 -12.16 11.51
CA THR A 119 -3.81 -12.56 10.11
C THR A 119 -2.61 -12.16 9.27
N PRO A 120 -1.84 -13.11 8.72
CA PRO A 120 -0.74 -12.80 7.81
C PRO A 120 -1.25 -11.99 6.61
N THR A 121 -0.56 -10.89 6.28
CA THR A 121 -1.01 -9.98 5.23
C THR A 121 0.17 -9.49 4.40
N ALA A 122 0.00 -9.46 3.07
CA ALA A 122 0.98 -8.93 2.13
C ALA A 122 0.29 -8.30 0.91
N GLY A 123 1.00 -7.42 0.21
CA GLY A 123 0.59 -6.83 -1.06
C GLY A 123 0.65 -5.31 -1.08
N ALA A 124 0.90 -4.77 -2.28
CA ALA A 124 0.89 -3.32 -2.54
C ALA A 124 -0.52 -2.71 -2.49
N SER A 125 -1.56 -3.53 -2.38
CA SER A 125 -2.95 -3.12 -2.54
C SER A 125 -3.40 -2.04 -1.56
N GLY A 126 -2.94 -2.06 -0.29
CA GLY A 126 -3.25 -1.01 0.67
C GLY A 126 -2.79 0.38 0.20
N ALA A 127 -1.56 0.49 -0.32
CA ALA A 127 -1.09 1.72 -0.95
C ALA A 127 -1.86 2.06 -2.23
N LEU A 128 -2.28 1.07 -3.03
CA LEU A 128 -3.11 1.30 -4.21
C LEU A 128 -4.47 1.91 -3.84
N TYR A 129 -5.11 1.46 -2.76
CA TYR A 129 -6.33 2.08 -2.25
C TYR A 129 -6.10 3.54 -1.82
N THR A 130 -4.94 3.83 -1.21
CA THR A 130 -4.51 5.21 -0.93
C THR A 130 -4.43 6.04 -2.21
N LEU A 131 -3.76 5.53 -3.25
CA LEU A 131 -3.61 6.23 -4.52
C LEU A 131 -4.94 6.39 -5.26
N MET A 132 -5.85 5.43 -5.18
CA MET A 132 -7.20 5.53 -5.77
C MET A 132 -8.01 6.66 -5.11
N ALA A 133 -7.95 6.82 -3.79
CA ALA A 133 -8.59 7.94 -3.11
C ALA A 133 -8.01 9.30 -3.55
N VAL A 134 -6.68 9.38 -3.69
CA VAL A 134 -6.00 10.59 -4.20
C VAL A 134 -6.39 10.87 -5.65
N LEU A 135 -6.58 9.84 -6.49
CA LEU A 135 -7.01 9.99 -7.88
C LEU A 135 -8.38 10.67 -8.01
N ILE A 136 -9.32 10.40 -7.08
CA ILE A 136 -10.61 11.09 -7.03
C ILE A 136 -10.39 12.61 -6.82
N ALA A 137 -9.52 12.99 -5.88
CA ALA A 137 -9.23 14.40 -5.62
C ALA A 137 -8.52 15.08 -6.82
N ILE A 138 -7.66 14.35 -7.54
CA ILE A 138 -7.03 14.85 -8.79
C ILE A 138 -8.10 15.11 -9.85
N ALA A 139 -9.02 14.17 -10.09
CA ALA A 139 -10.11 14.34 -11.04
C ALA A 139 -10.99 15.53 -10.68
N TYR A 140 -11.32 15.69 -9.39
CA TYR A 140 -12.06 16.86 -8.90
C TYR A 140 -11.32 18.19 -9.17
N ARG A 141 -10.02 18.24 -8.86
CA ARG A 141 -9.20 19.43 -9.07
C ARG A 141 -9.05 19.80 -10.55
N ARG A 142 -8.97 18.80 -11.42
CA ARG A 142 -8.91 18.98 -12.87
C ARG A 142 -10.26 19.27 -13.50
N ARG A 143 -11.35 19.20 -12.74
CA ARG A 143 -12.73 19.31 -13.22
C ARG A 143 -13.04 18.30 -14.34
N THR A 144 -12.47 17.09 -14.23
CA THR A 144 -12.75 15.95 -15.13
C THR A 144 -13.87 15.10 -14.58
N ASP A 145 -14.34 14.13 -15.38
CA ASP A 145 -15.39 13.21 -14.96
C ASP A 145 -14.93 12.36 -13.76
N LEU A 146 -15.73 12.38 -12.69
CA LEU A 146 -15.49 11.61 -11.47
C LEU A 146 -15.99 10.18 -11.54
N ARG A 147 -16.80 9.82 -12.57
CA ARG A 147 -17.40 8.50 -12.68
C ARG A 147 -16.35 7.39 -12.73
N ALA A 148 -15.33 7.55 -13.58
CA ALA A 148 -14.29 6.53 -13.73
C ALA A 148 -13.52 6.26 -12.43
N PRO A 149 -12.94 7.24 -11.71
CA PRO A 149 -12.25 6.97 -10.45
C PRO A 149 -13.19 6.51 -9.34
N LEU A 150 -14.45 6.96 -9.29
CA LEU A 150 -15.43 6.47 -8.31
C LEU A 150 -15.84 5.03 -8.58
N ILE A 151 -16.08 4.65 -9.84
CA ILE A 151 -16.36 3.25 -10.23
C ILE A 151 -15.15 2.38 -9.87
N LEU A 152 -13.93 2.83 -10.15
CA LEU A 152 -12.72 2.10 -9.82
C LEU A 152 -12.65 1.78 -8.33
N VAL A 153 -12.84 2.78 -7.45
CA VAL A 153 -12.86 2.57 -6.00
C VAL A 153 -14.02 1.68 -5.61
N GLY A 154 -15.23 1.94 -6.13
CA GLY A 154 -16.44 1.17 -5.80
C GLY A 154 -16.33 -0.31 -6.14
N VAL A 155 -15.80 -0.65 -7.33
CA VAL A 155 -15.58 -2.04 -7.76
C VAL A 155 -14.54 -2.73 -6.87
N ASN A 156 -13.42 -2.05 -6.55
CA ASN A 156 -12.40 -2.62 -5.69
C ASN A 156 -12.90 -2.83 -4.24
N VAL A 157 -13.66 -1.87 -3.70
CA VAL A 157 -14.30 -2.03 -2.37
C VAL A 157 -15.33 -3.17 -2.39
N ALA A 158 -16.19 -3.23 -3.40
CA ALA A 158 -17.15 -4.31 -3.55
C ALA A 158 -16.45 -5.68 -3.64
N TYR A 159 -15.40 -5.79 -4.46
CA TYR A 159 -14.58 -7.00 -4.53
C TYR A 159 -14.00 -7.38 -3.16
N THR A 160 -13.46 -6.41 -2.41
CA THR A 160 -12.93 -6.66 -1.06
C THR A 160 -13.99 -7.19 -0.10
N LEU A 161 -15.20 -6.64 -0.13
CA LEU A 161 -16.31 -7.07 0.74
C LEU A 161 -16.86 -8.44 0.36
N LEU A 162 -16.84 -8.77 -0.94
CA LEU A 162 -17.38 -10.03 -1.49
C LEU A 162 -16.36 -11.18 -1.48
N SER A 163 -15.09 -10.90 -1.15
CA SER A 163 -14.00 -11.89 -1.16
C SER A 163 -13.37 -12.08 0.24
N PRO A 164 -14.16 -12.42 1.28
CA PRO A 164 -13.64 -12.57 2.63
C PRO A 164 -12.62 -13.70 2.69
N GLY A 165 -11.49 -13.46 3.39
CA GLY A 165 -10.41 -14.43 3.55
C GLY A 165 -9.44 -14.53 2.38
N THR A 166 -9.74 -13.96 1.22
CA THR A 166 -8.83 -13.95 0.06
C THR A 166 -8.08 -12.64 -0.10
N VAL A 167 -8.64 -11.55 0.42
CA VAL A 167 -8.05 -10.22 0.40
C VAL A 167 -8.14 -9.56 1.78
N SER A 168 -7.19 -8.68 2.10
CA SER A 168 -7.15 -8.00 3.39
C SER A 168 -8.15 -6.84 3.45
N LEU A 169 -9.32 -7.07 4.04
CA LEU A 169 -10.32 -6.02 4.26
C LEU A 169 -9.72 -4.82 4.98
N TRP A 170 -9.06 -5.06 6.11
CA TRP A 170 -8.53 -3.99 6.95
C TRP A 170 -7.34 -3.28 6.30
N GLY A 171 -6.50 -4.00 5.56
CA GLY A 171 -5.42 -3.39 4.77
C GLY A 171 -5.96 -2.44 3.70
N HIS A 172 -7.02 -2.85 2.98
CA HIS A 172 -7.66 -2.02 1.95
C HIS A 172 -8.37 -0.80 2.56
N LEU A 173 -9.16 -0.98 3.62
CA LEU A 173 -9.88 0.13 4.27
C LEU A 173 -8.91 1.11 4.94
N GLY A 174 -7.84 0.62 5.59
CA GLY A 174 -6.80 1.47 6.17
C GLY A 174 -6.11 2.32 5.13
N GLY A 175 -5.73 1.72 4.00
CA GLY A 175 -5.15 2.44 2.87
C GLY A 175 -6.12 3.48 2.28
N LEU A 176 -7.38 3.11 2.07
CA LEU A 176 -8.41 4.02 1.55
C LEU A 176 -8.64 5.22 2.48
N ALA A 177 -8.75 4.98 3.79
CA ALA A 177 -8.93 6.03 4.79
C ALA A 177 -7.73 6.98 4.83
N ALA A 178 -6.51 6.46 4.81
CA ALA A 178 -5.28 7.25 4.72
C ALA A 178 -5.26 8.11 3.45
N GLY A 179 -5.61 7.51 2.31
CA GLY A 179 -5.71 8.21 1.04
C GLY A 179 -6.74 9.33 1.07
N ALA A 180 -7.92 9.08 1.64
CA ALA A 180 -8.98 10.10 1.79
C ALA A 180 -8.50 11.29 2.66
N GLY A 181 -7.80 11.00 3.77
CA GLY A 181 -7.22 12.04 4.64
C GLY A 181 -6.13 12.88 3.95
N MET A 182 -5.30 12.23 3.12
CA MET A 182 -4.22 12.90 2.38
C MET A 182 -4.69 13.58 1.08
N ALA A 183 -5.82 13.18 0.50
CA ALA A 183 -6.22 13.52 -0.86
C ALA A 183 -6.23 15.02 -1.13
N TRP A 184 -6.86 15.79 -0.24
CA TRP A 184 -7.00 17.23 -0.42
C TRP A 184 -5.68 18.00 -0.30
N PRO A 185 -4.90 17.88 0.79
CA PRO A 185 -3.62 18.58 0.92
C PRO A 185 -2.55 18.06 -0.04
N LEU A 186 -2.52 16.77 -0.38
CA LEU A 186 -1.56 16.19 -1.32
C LEU A 186 -1.77 16.71 -2.75
N THR A 187 -3.00 17.08 -3.11
CA THR A 187 -3.33 17.68 -4.41
C THR A 187 -3.28 19.22 -4.42
N SER A 188 -2.74 19.85 -3.37
CA SER A 188 -2.53 21.30 -3.28
C SER A 188 -1.63 21.83 -4.41
N ARG A 189 -1.76 23.12 -4.74
CA ARG A 189 -0.82 23.82 -5.64
C ARG A 189 0.56 24.00 -5.00
N SER A 190 0.64 24.07 -3.68
CA SER A 190 1.88 24.23 -2.91
C SER A 190 2.65 22.91 -2.82
N MET A 191 3.86 22.88 -3.38
CA MET A 191 4.75 21.73 -3.26
C MET A 191 5.14 21.45 -1.81
N ARG A 192 5.32 22.50 -0.98
CA ARG A 192 5.60 22.34 0.47
C ARG A 192 4.46 21.59 1.18
N THR A 193 3.20 21.91 0.84
CA THR A 193 2.04 21.22 1.41
C THR A 193 2.03 19.75 1.00
N ARG A 194 2.33 19.40 -0.26
CA ARG A 194 2.40 18.01 -0.73
C ARG A 194 3.45 17.19 0.04
N TRP A 195 4.65 17.75 0.19
CA TRP A 195 5.73 17.10 0.97
C TRP A 195 5.35 16.93 2.44
N ALA A 196 4.84 18.00 3.07
CA ALA A 196 4.42 17.97 4.47
C ALA A 196 3.30 16.93 4.69
N THR A 197 2.34 16.83 3.77
CA THR A 197 1.26 15.83 3.87
C THR A 197 1.80 14.41 3.92
N GLY A 198 2.66 14.04 2.96
CA GLY A 198 3.24 12.70 2.93
C GLY A 198 4.12 12.41 4.16
N ALA A 199 4.96 13.38 4.56
CA ALA A 199 5.84 13.22 5.72
C ALA A 199 5.04 13.08 7.04
N VAL A 200 4.03 13.92 7.25
CA VAL A 200 3.16 13.84 8.45
C VAL A 200 2.40 12.52 8.47
N ALA A 201 1.81 12.10 7.35
CA ALA A 201 1.08 10.84 7.28
C ALA A 201 1.99 9.64 7.58
N LEU A 202 3.24 9.66 7.10
CA LEU A 202 4.24 8.63 7.36
C LEU A 202 4.61 8.58 8.86
N VAL A 203 4.93 9.74 9.46
CA VAL A 203 5.28 9.83 10.89
C VAL A 203 4.12 9.37 11.76
N LEU A 204 2.90 9.82 11.47
CA LEU A 204 1.71 9.39 12.22
C LEU A 204 1.49 7.88 12.13
N ALA A 205 1.68 7.26 10.96
CA ALA A 205 1.59 5.81 10.82
C ALA A 205 2.63 5.09 11.68
N CYS A 206 3.90 5.53 11.64
CA CYS A 206 4.96 4.94 12.46
C CYS A 206 4.65 5.06 13.97
N VAL A 207 4.21 6.23 14.41
CA VAL A 207 3.82 6.46 15.82
C VAL A 207 2.65 5.56 16.21
N THR A 208 1.62 5.45 15.36
CA THR A 208 0.44 4.63 15.65
C THR A 208 0.81 3.14 15.71
N ILE A 209 1.64 2.64 14.78
CA ILE A 209 2.14 1.26 14.82
C ILE A 209 2.88 1.00 16.13
N TRP A 210 3.79 1.90 16.50
CA TRP A 210 4.54 1.78 17.75
C TRP A 210 3.62 1.72 18.97
N LEU A 211 2.62 2.62 19.07
CA LEU A 211 1.65 2.62 20.17
C LEU A 211 0.80 1.34 20.22
N LEU A 212 0.37 0.81 19.06
CA LEU A 212 -0.44 -0.41 18.97
C LEU A 212 0.33 -1.67 19.39
N THR A 213 1.66 -1.64 19.21
CA THR A 213 2.52 -2.80 19.45
C THR A 213 3.35 -2.70 20.72
N MET A 214 3.19 -1.61 21.49
CA MET A 214 3.77 -1.50 22.82
C MET A 214 3.25 -2.62 23.74
N PRO A 215 4.13 -3.30 24.48
CA PRO A 215 3.68 -4.19 25.54
C PRO A 215 2.74 -3.41 26.47
N SER A 216 1.51 -3.90 26.64
CA SER A 216 0.62 -3.32 27.65
C SER A 216 1.29 -3.48 29.02
N THR A 217 1.61 -2.35 29.66
CA THR A 217 2.18 -2.32 31.02
C THR A 217 1.15 -2.69 32.09
N VAL A 218 -0.02 -3.20 31.70
CA VAL A 218 -1.03 -3.67 32.64
C VAL A 218 -0.61 -5.06 33.12
N PRO A 219 -0.30 -5.25 34.41
CA PRO A 219 -0.04 -6.56 34.95
C PRO A 219 -1.29 -7.41 34.77
N VAL A 220 -1.16 -8.54 34.09
CA VAL A 220 -2.21 -9.57 34.08
C VAL A 220 -2.23 -10.16 35.49
N HIS A 221 -3.20 -9.74 36.29
CA HIS A 221 -3.51 -10.33 37.57
C HIS A 221 -4.35 -11.61 37.42
#